data_61e462ae84f96c25e8fe64539d0c2fc4
#
_entry.id   61e462ae84f96c25e8fe64539d0c2fc4
#
_cell.length_a   1.000
_cell.length_b   1.000
_cell.length_c   1.000
_cell.angle_alpha   90.00
_cell.angle_beta   90.00
_cell.angle_gamma   90.00
#
_symmetry.space_group_name_H-M   'P 1'
#
loop_
_entity.id
_entity.type
_entity.pdbx_description
1 polymer ?
#
loop_
_entity_poly.entity_id
_entity_poly.type
_entity_poly.pdbx_seq_one_letter_code
_entity_poly.pdbx_strand_id
1 'polypeptide(L)'
;MYIEQAKIASKHRCFKKGQKFEFRDITAIVGDQGCGKSTLLNGLQAQDQFLNIQLTTLGLKGVNSYYFDAEHMNPRTTDPNLYTKANGEDKGIGYAGSIMSRFKSHGEVLKVYTVDCLKKAKDSVILLDEPESGLSLKNQYTLWVEIKAASERGCQVILATHSLVIIQSVDYVLSLEHGKWMKSDDFVNTQNERR
;
A
#
# COMPACT_ATOMS: atom_id res chain seq x y z
N MET A 1 11.23 11.35 0.57
CA MET A 1 11.45 9.89 0.71
C MET A 1 11.93 9.59 2.12
N TYR A 2 11.30 8.63 2.82
CA TYR A 2 11.58 8.32 4.23
C TYR A 2 12.17 6.93 4.41
N ILE A 3 11.68 5.95 3.66
CA ILE A 3 12.22 4.60 3.61
C ILE A 3 12.99 4.47 2.30
N GLU A 4 14.31 4.33 2.38
CA GLU A 4 15.14 4.15 1.18
C GLU A 4 15.25 2.69 0.78
N GLN A 5 15.48 1.82 1.77
CA GLN A 5 15.77 0.42 1.52
C GLN A 5 15.23 -0.46 2.65
N ALA A 6 14.70 -1.62 2.29
CA ALA A 6 14.46 -2.72 3.20
C ALA A 6 15.41 -3.88 2.88
N LYS A 7 16.02 -4.47 3.92
CA LYS A 7 16.86 -5.66 3.83
C LYS A 7 16.25 -6.78 4.66
N ILE A 8 16.04 -7.92 4.05
CA ILE A 8 15.51 -9.11 4.71
C ILE A 8 16.62 -9.77 5.54
N ALA A 9 16.50 -9.78 6.86
CA ALA A 9 17.52 -10.31 7.75
C ALA A 9 17.46 -11.84 7.91
N SER A 10 16.27 -12.44 7.75
CA SER A 10 16.06 -13.89 7.83
C SER A 10 15.22 -14.40 6.66
N LYS A 11 15.42 -15.67 6.27
CA LYS A 11 14.59 -16.30 5.25
C LYS A 11 13.13 -16.41 5.75
N HIS A 12 12.18 -15.92 4.95
CA HIS A 12 10.76 -16.02 5.25
C HIS A 12 9.93 -16.23 3.98
N ARG A 13 9.21 -17.36 3.87
CA ARG A 13 8.39 -17.68 2.69
C ARG A 13 9.16 -17.46 1.37
N CYS A 14 8.72 -16.51 0.54
CA CYS A 14 9.33 -16.16 -0.74
C CYS A 14 10.59 -15.29 -0.63
N PHE A 15 10.88 -14.74 0.54
CA PHE A 15 12.03 -13.85 0.74
C PHE A 15 13.28 -14.60 1.15
N LYS A 16 14.43 -14.20 0.56
CA LYS A 16 15.75 -14.75 0.89
C LYS A 16 16.46 -13.83 1.89
N LYS A 17 17.24 -14.43 2.81
CA LYS A 17 18.14 -13.67 3.68
C LYS A 17 19.08 -12.80 2.83
N GLY A 18 19.20 -11.53 3.19
CA GLY A 18 20.05 -10.55 2.52
C GLY A 18 19.43 -9.90 1.29
N GLN A 19 18.23 -10.31 0.87
CA GLN A 19 17.50 -9.65 -0.21
C GLN A 19 17.22 -8.20 0.16
N LYS A 20 17.39 -7.30 -0.81
CA LYS A 20 17.21 -5.86 -0.63
C LYS A 20 16.15 -5.35 -1.59
N PHE A 21 15.38 -4.39 -1.12
CA PHE A 21 14.38 -3.66 -1.89
C PHE A 21 14.62 -2.17 -1.70
N GLU A 22 14.76 -1.45 -2.78
CA GLU A 22 14.89 0.01 -2.78
C GLU A 22 13.53 0.63 -3.08
N PHE A 23 13.22 1.74 -2.42
CA PHE A 23 11.95 2.43 -2.58
C PHE A 23 12.16 3.84 -3.13
N ARG A 24 11.13 4.36 -3.78
CA ARG A 24 11.04 5.71 -4.34
C ARG A 24 9.91 6.47 -3.66
N ASP A 25 9.71 7.73 -4.03
CA ASP A 25 8.61 8.55 -3.49
C ASP A 25 7.24 7.91 -3.77
N ILE A 26 7.05 7.33 -4.96
CA ILE A 26 5.96 6.41 -5.27
C ILE A 26 6.58 5.09 -5.69
N THR A 27 6.21 3.99 -5.02
CA THR A 27 6.65 2.64 -5.33
C THR A 27 5.46 1.73 -5.51
N ALA A 28 5.18 1.32 -6.75
CA ALA A 28 4.22 0.26 -7.05
C ALA A 28 4.91 -1.10 -7.00
N ILE A 29 4.54 -1.91 -6.02
CA ILE A 29 5.00 -3.30 -5.85
C ILE A 29 4.06 -4.22 -6.61
N VAL A 30 4.62 -5.01 -7.52
CA VAL A 30 3.87 -5.91 -8.40
C VAL A 30 4.39 -7.35 -8.35
N GLY A 31 3.58 -8.27 -8.82
CA GLY A 31 3.88 -9.70 -8.90
C GLY A 31 2.63 -10.55 -8.70
N ASP A 32 2.73 -11.85 -8.92
CA ASP A 32 1.61 -12.79 -8.81
C ASP A 32 1.01 -12.85 -7.40
N GLN A 33 -0.18 -13.40 -7.30
CA GLN A 33 -0.82 -13.65 -6.01
C GLN A 33 0.07 -14.56 -5.16
N GLY A 34 0.25 -14.22 -3.88
CA GLY A 34 1.08 -15.00 -2.96
C GLY A 34 2.59 -14.77 -3.08
N CYS A 35 3.09 -13.90 -3.98
CA CYS A 35 4.53 -13.59 -4.09
C CYS A 35 5.10 -12.78 -2.91
N GLY A 36 4.25 -12.32 -1.97
CA GLY A 36 4.67 -11.68 -0.73
C GLY A 36 4.51 -10.17 -0.68
N LYS A 37 3.72 -9.55 -1.56
CA LYS A 37 3.47 -8.09 -1.57
C LYS A 37 2.97 -7.58 -0.22
N SER A 38 1.86 -8.15 0.27
CA SER A 38 1.29 -7.81 1.58
C SER A 38 2.24 -8.12 2.73
N THR A 39 3.00 -9.22 2.63
CA THR A 39 4.01 -9.57 3.64
C THR A 39 5.11 -8.51 3.72
N LEU A 40 5.58 -7.99 2.57
CA LEU A 40 6.57 -6.92 2.55
C LEU A 40 6.02 -5.62 3.13
N LEU A 41 4.80 -5.21 2.74
CA LEU A 41 4.14 -4.01 3.27
C LEU A 41 3.92 -4.10 4.78
N ASN A 42 3.42 -5.23 5.28
CA ASN A 42 3.24 -5.47 6.71
C ASN A 42 4.58 -5.37 7.46
N GLY A 43 5.64 -5.94 6.90
CA GLY A 43 6.97 -5.83 7.47
C GLY A 43 7.53 -4.40 7.50
N LEU A 44 7.18 -3.56 6.51
CA LEU A 44 7.53 -2.13 6.52
C LEU A 44 6.76 -1.36 7.59
N GLN A 45 5.49 -1.70 7.82
CA GLN A 45 4.64 -1.06 8.83
C GLN A 45 5.11 -1.37 10.25
N ALA A 46 5.30 -2.64 10.57
CA ALA A 46 5.49 -3.10 11.94
C ALA A 46 6.94 -3.04 12.41
N GLN A 47 7.90 -2.72 11.53
CA GLN A 47 9.32 -3.07 11.74
C GLN A 47 9.42 -4.54 12.21
N ASP A 48 8.70 -5.40 11.53
CA ASP A 48 8.11 -6.62 12.05
C ASP A 48 9.16 -7.63 12.53
N GLN A 49 8.90 -8.18 13.71
CA GLN A 49 9.66 -9.26 14.33
C GLN A 49 9.66 -10.55 13.48
N PHE A 50 8.64 -10.78 12.64
CA PHE A 50 8.52 -11.98 11.79
C PHE A 50 9.41 -11.96 10.56
N LEU A 51 9.54 -10.82 9.86
CA LEU A 51 10.41 -10.68 8.70
C LEU A 51 11.82 -10.26 9.06
N ASN A 52 12.00 -9.76 10.27
CA ASN A 52 13.27 -9.21 10.72
C ASN A 52 13.83 -8.27 9.63
N ILE A 53 12.99 -7.32 9.17
CA ILE A 53 13.36 -6.36 8.14
C ILE A 53 14.24 -5.28 8.76
N GLN A 54 15.43 -5.11 8.21
CA GLN A 54 16.29 -3.97 8.51
C GLN A 54 15.95 -2.84 7.53
N LEU A 55 15.43 -1.74 8.06
CA LEU A 55 15.13 -0.56 7.25
C LEU A 55 16.31 0.40 7.26
N THR A 56 16.68 0.90 6.08
CA THR A 56 17.45 2.13 5.95
C THR A 56 16.46 3.26 5.75
N THR A 57 16.42 4.19 6.71
CA THR A 57 15.43 5.26 6.74
C THR A 57 16.11 6.61 6.86
N LEU A 58 15.58 7.60 6.16
CA LEU A 58 15.95 9.00 6.31
C LEU A 58 14.86 9.73 7.11
N GLY A 59 15.17 10.14 8.34
CA GLY A 59 14.33 11.06 9.09
C GLY A 59 12.96 10.54 9.53
N LEU A 60 12.79 9.23 9.77
CA LEU A 60 11.51 8.67 10.26
C LEU A 60 11.13 9.10 11.68
N LYS A 61 12.04 9.74 12.43
CA LYS A 61 11.73 10.15 13.80
C LYS A 61 10.66 11.25 13.79
N GLY A 62 9.46 10.92 14.24
CA GLY A 62 8.31 11.82 14.26
C GLY A 62 7.48 11.87 12.96
N VAL A 63 7.76 10.99 11.99
CA VAL A 63 6.97 10.87 10.76
C VAL A 63 5.76 9.97 11.00
N ASN A 64 4.58 10.43 10.60
CA ASN A 64 3.37 9.63 10.63
C ASN A 64 3.45 8.51 9.58
N SER A 65 3.01 7.32 9.96
CA SER A 65 2.88 6.18 9.04
C SER A 65 1.43 5.73 9.00
N TYR A 66 0.89 5.61 7.79
CA TYR A 66 -0.46 5.13 7.54
C TYR A 66 -0.38 3.79 6.80
N TYR A 67 -1.14 2.81 7.26
CA TYR A 67 -1.29 1.53 6.58
C TYR A 67 -2.76 1.30 6.25
N PHE A 68 -3.02 0.91 5.02
CA PHE A 68 -4.34 0.56 4.53
C PHE A 68 -4.29 -0.82 3.86
N ASP A 69 -5.19 -1.69 4.28
CA ASP A 69 -5.37 -3.03 3.75
C ASP A 69 -6.83 -3.20 3.33
N ALA A 70 -7.06 -3.36 2.03
CA ALA A 70 -8.41 -3.47 1.48
C ALA A 70 -9.15 -4.74 1.92
N GLU A 71 -8.43 -5.82 2.21
CA GLU A 71 -9.01 -7.09 2.62
C GLU A 71 -9.44 -7.07 4.09
N HIS A 72 -8.56 -6.61 4.99
CA HIS A 72 -8.79 -6.65 6.43
C HIS A 72 -9.50 -5.41 6.98
N MET A 73 -9.41 -4.27 6.30
CA MET A 73 -10.08 -3.03 6.70
C MET A 73 -11.48 -2.88 6.09
N ASN A 74 -12.15 -3.98 5.79
CA ASN A 74 -13.52 -3.95 5.32
C ASN A 74 -14.48 -3.60 6.49
N PRO A 75 -15.14 -2.42 6.46
CA PRO A 75 -16.02 -2.01 7.56
C PRO A 75 -17.26 -2.89 7.76
N ARG A 76 -17.53 -3.82 6.85
CA ARG A 76 -18.62 -4.81 6.98
C ARG A 76 -18.21 -6.04 7.79
N THR A 77 -16.94 -6.37 7.82
CA THR A 77 -16.39 -7.58 8.44
C THR A 77 -15.51 -7.28 9.64
N THR A 78 -15.02 -6.04 9.77
CA THR A 78 -14.09 -5.64 10.82
C THR A 78 -14.80 -4.91 11.95
N ASP A 79 -14.39 -5.16 13.19
CA ASP A 79 -14.92 -4.47 14.37
C ASP A 79 -14.75 -2.94 14.22
N PRO A 80 -15.84 -2.15 14.31
CA PRO A 80 -15.77 -0.69 14.24
C PRO A 80 -14.77 -0.04 15.21
N ASN A 81 -14.52 -0.69 16.36
CA ASN A 81 -13.57 -0.23 17.36
C ASN A 81 -12.10 -0.33 16.93
N LEU A 82 -11.76 -1.13 15.92
CA LEU A 82 -10.40 -1.21 15.39
C LEU A 82 -9.99 0.07 14.66
N TYR A 83 -10.93 0.79 14.06
CA TYR A 83 -10.66 2.06 13.37
C TYR A 83 -10.37 3.23 14.33
N THR A 84 -10.89 3.16 15.55
CA THR A 84 -10.66 4.20 16.58
C THR A 84 -9.31 4.03 17.28
N LYS A 85 -8.77 2.82 17.37
CA LYS A 85 -7.53 2.54 18.10
C LYS A 85 -6.25 2.78 17.28
N ALA A 86 -6.32 2.71 15.96
CA ALA A 86 -5.13 2.85 15.10
C ALA A 86 -4.49 4.26 15.14
N ASN A 87 -5.26 5.31 15.48
CA ASN A 87 -4.82 6.70 15.42
C ASN A 87 -4.91 7.46 16.76
N GLY A 88 -5.19 6.80 17.89
CA GLY A 88 -5.18 7.43 19.22
C GLY A 88 -6.20 8.54 19.46
N GLU A 89 -7.03 8.87 18.48
CA GLU A 89 -8.08 9.89 18.59
C GLU A 89 -9.46 9.24 18.52
N ASP A 90 -10.20 9.33 19.61
CA ASP A 90 -11.59 8.88 19.75
C ASP A 90 -12.52 9.83 18.98
N LYS A 91 -12.59 9.67 17.67
CA LYS A 91 -13.50 10.45 16.82
C LYS A 91 -14.56 9.54 16.25
N GLY A 92 -15.72 9.42 16.85
CA GLY A 92 -16.98 8.78 16.48
C GLY A 92 -17.28 8.38 15.02
N ILE A 93 -16.26 8.39 14.15
CA ILE A 93 -16.28 8.04 12.74
C ILE A 93 -16.51 6.53 12.56
N GLY A 94 -16.05 5.68 13.50
CA GLY A 94 -16.16 4.23 13.39
C GLY A 94 -17.61 3.74 13.33
N TYR A 95 -18.47 4.26 14.22
CA TYR A 95 -19.87 3.84 14.26
C TYR A 95 -20.69 4.38 13.09
N ALA A 96 -20.52 5.65 12.75
CA ALA A 96 -21.18 6.27 11.59
C ALA A 96 -20.68 5.64 10.28
N GLY A 97 -19.39 5.33 10.16
CA GLY A 97 -18.81 4.63 9.02
C GLY A 97 -19.36 3.21 8.85
N SER A 98 -19.51 2.47 9.94
CA SER A 98 -20.11 1.13 9.95
C SER A 98 -21.59 1.14 9.50
N ILE A 99 -22.39 2.12 9.93
CA ILE A 99 -23.77 2.27 9.48
C ILE A 99 -23.81 2.65 8.00
N MET A 100 -23.00 3.63 7.56
CA MET A 100 -22.97 4.04 6.15
C MET A 100 -22.45 2.92 5.22
N SER A 101 -21.57 2.06 5.70
CA SER A 101 -21.04 0.92 4.92
C SER A 101 -22.12 -0.12 4.56
N ARG A 102 -23.21 -0.20 5.34
CA ARG A 102 -24.32 -1.11 5.06
C ARG A 102 -25.15 -0.68 3.86
N PHE A 103 -25.10 0.62 3.49
CA PHE A 103 -25.87 1.21 2.39
C PHE A 103 -25.04 1.50 1.15
N LYS A 104 -23.70 1.35 1.20
CA LYS A 104 -22.79 1.57 0.08
C LYS A 104 -22.16 0.26 -0.37
N SER A 105 -21.72 0.19 -1.63
CA SER A 105 -20.94 -0.95 -2.10
C SER A 105 -19.58 -1.02 -1.37
N HIS A 106 -18.99 -2.22 -1.31
CA HIS A 106 -17.69 -2.44 -0.68
C HIS A 106 -16.62 -1.47 -1.21
N GLY A 107 -16.52 -1.35 -2.53
CA GLY A 107 -15.56 -0.46 -3.18
C GLY A 107 -15.80 1.03 -2.89
N GLU A 108 -17.05 1.48 -2.74
CA GLU A 108 -17.34 2.89 -2.38
C GLU A 108 -16.88 3.23 -0.97
N VAL A 109 -17.01 2.32 -0.03
CA VAL A 109 -16.58 2.54 1.35
C VAL A 109 -15.06 2.60 1.42
N LEU A 110 -14.37 1.62 0.84
CA LEU A 110 -12.90 1.57 0.80
C LEU A 110 -12.33 2.80 0.10
N LYS A 111 -12.93 3.23 -1.02
CA LYS A 111 -12.53 4.46 -1.72
C LYS A 111 -12.57 5.68 -0.81
N VAL A 112 -13.68 5.88 -0.07
CA VAL A 112 -13.83 7.06 0.80
C VAL A 112 -12.70 7.09 1.83
N TYR A 113 -12.41 5.98 2.51
CA TYR A 113 -11.37 5.93 3.53
C TYR A 113 -9.97 6.13 2.96
N THR A 114 -9.62 5.45 1.87
CA THR A 114 -8.29 5.56 1.25
C THR A 114 -8.06 6.96 0.69
N VAL A 115 -9.04 7.50 -0.04
CA VAL A 115 -8.95 8.85 -0.63
C VAL A 115 -8.90 9.92 0.45
N ASP A 116 -9.69 9.80 1.52
CA ASP A 116 -9.65 10.76 2.63
C ASP A 116 -8.32 10.74 3.38
N CYS A 117 -7.75 9.55 3.59
CA CYS A 117 -6.40 9.41 4.15
C CYS A 117 -5.36 10.10 3.25
N LEU A 118 -5.37 9.79 1.96
CA LEU A 118 -4.47 10.39 0.98
C LEU A 118 -4.58 11.92 0.96
N LYS A 119 -5.79 12.47 0.96
CA LYS A 119 -6.04 13.93 0.94
C LYS A 119 -5.50 14.65 2.18
N LYS A 120 -5.58 14.03 3.33
CA LYS A 120 -5.18 14.63 4.62
C LYS A 120 -3.71 14.43 4.93
N ALA A 121 -3.08 13.41 4.35
CA ALA A 121 -1.69 13.07 4.62
C ALA A 121 -0.74 14.13 4.05
N LYS A 122 0.26 14.47 4.85
CA LYS A 122 1.37 15.36 4.50
C LYS A 122 2.62 14.88 5.23
N ASP A 123 3.77 14.96 4.56
CA ASP A 123 5.08 14.62 5.13
C ASP A 123 5.07 13.27 5.88
N SER A 124 4.51 12.25 5.24
CA SER A 124 4.16 10.95 5.85
C SER A 124 4.57 9.78 4.97
N VAL A 125 4.65 8.58 5.57
CA VAL A 125 4.74 7.31 4.83
C VAL A 125 3.35 6.70 4.74
N ILE A 126 2.93 6.34 3.53
CA ILE A 126 1.63 5.72 3.25
C ILE A 126 1.87 4.36 2.60
N LEU A 127 1.39 3.32 3.26
CA LEU A 127 1.47 1.94 2.80
C LEU A 127 0.06 1.48 2.40
N LEU A 128 -0.12 1.05 1.15
CA LEU A 128 -1.43 0.67 0.61
C LEU A 128 -1.36 -0.78 0.08
N ASP A 129 -2.20 -1.64 0.62
CA ASP A 129 -2.31 -3.03 0.15
C ASP A 129 -3.61 -3.20 -0.65
N GLU A 130 -3.46 -3.43 -1.95
CA GLU A 130 -4.53 -3.57 -2.95
C GLU A 130 -5.62 -2.49 -2.85
N PRO A 131 -5.25 -1.18 -2.81
CA PRO A 131 -6.21 -0.09 -2.58
C PRO A 131 -7.24 0.04 -3.70
N GLU A 132 -7.01 -0.59 -4.84
CA GLU A 132 -7.93 -0.65 -5.97
C GLU A 132 -8.99 -1.73 -5.85
N SER A 133 -8.93 -2.61 -4.86
CA SER A 133 -9.86 -3.74 -4.70
C SER A 133 -11.31 -3.27 -4.66
N GLY A 134 -12.15 -3.85 -5.52
CA GLY A 134 -13.57 -3.47 -5.65
C GLY A 134 -13.83 -2.11 -6.30
N LEU A 135 -12.83 -1.39 -6.82
CA LEU A 135 -12.99 -0.13 -7.51
C LEU A 135 -13.23 -0.31 -9.01
N SER A 136 -14.17 0.47 -9.57
CA SER A 136 -14.31 0.63 -11.00
C SER A 136 -13.07 1.31 -11.61
N LEU A 137 -12.82 1.13 -12.92
CA LEU A 137 -11.71 1.78 -13.62
C LEU A 137 -11.64 3.29 -13.36
N LYS A 138 -12.78 4.00 -13.46
CA LYS A 138 -12.85 5.42 -13.15
C LYS A 138 -12.37 5.74 -11.73
N ASN A 139 -12.71 4.91 -10.76
CA ASN A 139 -12.32 5.11 -9.37
C ASN A 139 -10.85 4.77 -9.14
N GLN A 140 -10.27 3.83 -9.89
CA GLN A 140 -8.83 3.54 -9.87
C GLN A 140 -8.02 4.73 -10.43
N TYR A 141 -8.48 5.40 -11.48
CA TYR A 141 -7.88 6.66 -11.96
C TYR A 141 -7.97 7.77 -10.89
N THR A 142 -9.12 7.89 -10.22
CA THR A 142 -9.26 8.86 -9.12
C THR A 142 -8.28 8.57 -7.99
N LEU A 143 -8.14 7.31 -7.60
CA LEU A 143 -7.18 6.85 -6.59
C LEU A 143 -5.75 7.21 -6.99
N TRP A 144 -5.37 6.97 -8.24
CA TRP A 144 -4.05 7.33 -8.75
C TRP A 144 -3.76 8.84 -8.68
N VAL A 145 -4.73 9.67 -9.03
CA VAL A 145 -4.59 11.14 -8.91
C VAL A 145 -4.33 11.56 -7.47
N GLU A 146 -5.01 10.96 -6.50
CA GLU A 146 -4.80 11.26 -5.09
C GLU A 146 -3.45 10.74 -4.55
N ILE A 147 -2.98 9.59 -5.04
CA ILE A 147 -1.63 9.08 -4.74
C ILE A 147 -0.56 10.07 -5.20
N LYS A 148 -0.66 10.57 -6.44
CA LYS A 148 0.26 11.59 -6.96
C LYS A 148 0.22 12.86 -6.12
N ALA A 149 -0.97 13.36 -5.85
CA ALA A 149 -1.14 14.58 -5.06
C ALA A 149 -0.60 14.41 -3.62
N ALA A 150 -0.70 13.23 -3.00
CA ALA A 150 -0.09 12.94 -1.71
C ALA A 150 1.44 12.98 -1.78
N SER A 151 2.02 12.40 -2.84
CA SER A 151 3.47 12.44 -3.06
C SER A 151 3.98 13.88 -3.25
N GLU A 152 3.26 14.72 -3.99
CA GLU A 152 3.57 16.15 -4.16
C GLU A 152 3.50 16.94 -2.84
N ARG A 153 2.72 16.46 -1.86
CA ARG A 153 2.67 17.02 -0.49
C ARG A 153 3.74 16.45 0.45
N GLY A 154 4.77 15.78 -0.10
CA GLY A 154 5.89 15.24 0.67
C GLY A 154 5.64 13.84 1.23
N CYS A 155 4.55 13.16 0.88
CA CYS A 155 4.36 11.78 1.29
C CYS A 155 5.19 10.81 0.45
N GLN A 156 5.69 9.76 1.07
CA GLN A 156 6.17 8.57 0.38
C GLN A 156 5.04 7.54 0.32
N VAL A 157 4.67 7.10 -0.88
CA VAL A 157 3.59 6.12 -1.06
C VAL A 157 4.17 4.81 -1.59
N ILE A 158 4.04 3.74 -0.82
CA ILE A 158 4.44 2.39 -1.21
C ILE A 158 3.16 1.55 -1.29
N LEU A 159 2.85 1.01 -2.46
CA LEU A 159 1.60 0.28 -2.65
C LEU A 159 1.84 -1.07 -3.33
N ALA A 160 1.15 -2.10 -2.83
CA ALA A 160 0.99 -3.37 -3.53
C ALA A 160 -0.25 -3.28 -4.42
N THR A 161 -0.13 -3.66 -5.69
CA THR A 161 -1.24 -3.51 -6.64
C THR A 161 -1.24 -4.57 -7.74
N HIS A 162 -2.45 -4.90 -8.19
CA HIS A 162 -2.73 -5.64 -9.42
C HIS A 162 -3.39 -4.75 -10.49
N SER A 163 -3.65 -3.48 -10.20
CA SER A 163 -4.30 -2.55 -11.11
C SER A 163 -3.43 -2.20 -12.31
N LEU A 164 -3.84 -2.59 -13.51
CA LEU A 164 -3.21 -2.13 -14.74
C LEU A 164 -3.24 -0.62 -14.88
N VAL A 165 -4.28 0.06 -14.38
CA VAL A 165 -4.36 1.52 -14.38
C VAL A 165 -3.18 2.13 -13.61
N ILE A 166 -2.89 1.63 -12.41
CA ILE A 166 -1.78 2.13 -11.59
C ILE A 166 -0.43 1.73 -12.20
N ILE A 167 -0.28 0.46 -12.62
CA ILE A 167 0.95 -0.07 -13.22
C ILE A 167 1.36 0.74 -14.45
N GLN A 168 0.41 1.03 -15.35
CA GLN A 168 0.68 1.81 -16.57
C GLN A 168 0.81 3.32 -16.32
N SER A 169 0.49 3.79 -15.12
CA SER A 169 0.61 5.20 -14.74
C SER A 169 1.96 5.56 -14.13
N VAL A 170 2.82 4.57 -13.87
CA VAL A 170 4.20 4.75 -13.39
C VAL A 170 5.20 4.29 -14.45
N ASP A 171 6.37 4.92 -14.51
CA ASP A 171 7.42 4.51 -15.47
C ASP A 171 8.05 3.17 -15.10
N TYR A 172 8.14 2.90 -13.80
CA TYR A 172 8.78 1.71 -13.25
C TYR A 172 7.98 1.11 -12.11
N VAL A 173 8.00 -0.22 -12.01
CA VAL A 173 7.42 -1.01 -10.92
C VAL A 173 8.49 -1.84 -10.23
N LEU A 174 8.31 -2.11 -8.94
CA LEU A 174 9.13 -3.05 -8.18
C LEU A 174 8.52 -4.45 -8.29
N SER A 175 9.09 -5.30 -9.16
CA SER A 175 8.62 -6.68 -9.31
C SER A 175 9.23 -7.57 -8.22
N LEU A 176 8.39 -8.14 -7.36
CA LEU A 176 8.84 -9.07 -6.33
C LEU A 176 9.28 -10.41 -6.91
N GLU A 177 8.66 -10.86 -7.99
CA GLU A 177 9.04 -12.11 -8.67
C GLU A 177 10.45 -12.04 -9.22
N HIS A 178 10.80 -10.90 -9.83
CA HIS A 178 12.13 -10.68 -10.40
C HIS A 178 13.11 -10.08 -9.37
N GLY A 179 12.62 -9.62 -8.21
CA GLY A 179 13.44 -9.00 -7.16
C GLY A 179 14.11 -7.69 -7.60
N LYS A 180 13.56 -6.98 -8.58
CA LYS A 180 14.15 -5.77 -9.17
C LYS A 180 13.13 -4.80 -9.71
N TRP A 181 13.57 -3.57 -9.93
CA TRP A 181 12.83 -2.57 -10.67
C TRP A 181 12.77 -2.94 -12.15
N MET A 182 11.60 -2.78 -12.76
CA MET A 182 11.32 -3.02 -14.19
C MET A 182 10.56 -1.84 -14.76
N LYS A 183 10.69 -1.57 -16.06
CA LYS A 183 9.77 -0.67 -16.74
C LYS A 183 8.36 -1.27 -16.70
N SER A 184 7.37 -0.42 -16.55
CA SER A 184 5.96 -0.86 -16.45
C SER A 184 5.51 -1.64 -17.67
N ASP A 185 5.87 -1.17 -18.87
CA ASP A 185 5.54 -1.85 -20.13
C ASP A 185 6.20 -3.22 -20.23
N ASP A 186 7.48 -3.34 -19.82
CA ASP A 186 8.19 -4.63 -19.83
C ASP A 186 7.52 -5.62 -18.87
N PHE A 187 7.10 -5.16 -17.69
CA PHE A 187 6.36 -6.01 -16.75
C PHE A 187 5.03 -6.48 -17.34
N VAL A 188 4.24 -5.58 -17.93
CA VAL A 188 2.95 -5.95 -18.55
C VAL A 188 3.14 -6.94 -19.69
N ASN A 189 4.17 -6.77 -20.53
CA ASN A 189 4.49 -7.70 -21.61
C ASN A 189 4.84 -9.10 -21.10
N THR A 190 5.66 -9.19 -20.03
CA THR A 190 5.99 -10.50 -19.42
C THR A 190 4.76 -11.24 -18.88
N GLN A 191 3.73 -10.54 -18.42
CA GLN A 191 2.48 -11.15 -17.96
C GLN A 191 1.64 -11.69 -19.13
N ASN A 192 1.69 -11.05 -20.30
CA ASN A 192 0.98 -11.49 -21.49
C ASN A 192 1.63 -12.74 -22.14
N GLU A 193 2.96 -12.87 -22.06
CA GLU A 193 3.69 -14.02 -22.63
C GLU A 193 3.53 -15.32 -21.82
N ARG A 194 3.06 -15.23 -20.57
CA ARG A 194 2.81 -16.39 -19.69
C ARG A 194 1.46 -17.08 -19.92
N ARG A 195 0.67 -16.62 -20.91
CA ARG A 195 -0.59 -17.23 -21.33
C ARG A 195 -0.36 -18.20 -22.46
#